data_7a01b1117d3e36ae62e6b959a9517ce5
#
_entry.id   7a01b1117d3e36ae62e6b959a9517ce5
#
_cell.length_a   1.000
_cell.length_b   1.000
_cell.length_c   1.000
_cell.angle_alpha   90.00
_cell.angle_beta   90.00
_cell.angle_gamma   90.00
#
_symmetry.space_group_name_H-M   'P 1'
#
loop_
_entity.id
_entity.type
_entity.pdbx_description
1 polymer ?
#
loop_
_entity_poly.entity_id
_entity_poly.type
_entity_poly.pdbx_seq_one_letter_code
_entity_poly.pdbx_strand_id
1 'polypeptide(L)'
;MERAYRIAGIDGRFWHDEQIPYALEYLFGAGLRPQIRYRDGHWGEPARPWSRVADFCLGRLELHQPITDEQREAVRKDFEAQAVDGMLDARETLTLVTLSWNY
;
A
#
# COMPACT_ATOMS: atom_id res chain seq x y z
N MET A 1 5.06 -1.89 2.69
CA MET A 1 4.16 -3.05 2.62
C MET A 1 4.51 -4.07 1.56
N GLU A 2 4.96 -3.66 0.41
CA GLU A 2 5.31 -4.57 -0.68
C GLU A 2 6.35 -5.62 -0.26
N ARG A 3 7.39 -5.23 0.48
CA ARG A 3 8.38 -6.17 1.02
C ARG A 3 7.77 -7.21 1.95
N ALA A 4 6.84 -6.77 2.81
CA ALA A 4 6.16 -7.66 3.73
C ALA A 4 5.30 -8.70 2.98
N TYR A 5 4.62 -8.30 1.91
CA TYR A 5 3.89 -9.23 1.07
C TYR A 5 4.81 -10.24 0.40
N ARG A 6 5.97 -9.81 -0.10
CA ARG A 6 6.95 -10.73 -0.68
C ARG A 6 7.50 -11.72 0.34
N ILE A 7 7.84 -11.26 1.54
CA ILE A 7 8.34 -12.11 2.62
C ILE A 7 7.29 -13.15 3.00
N ALA A 8 6.01 -12.76 3.04
CA ALA A 8 4.91 -13.65 3.34
C ALA A 8 4.53 -14.58 2.17
N GLY A 9 5.15 -14.40 1.00
CA GLY A 9 4.82 -15.18 -0.19
C GLY A 9 3.47 -14.86 -0.79
N ILE A 10 2.93 -13.67 -0.52
CA ILE A 10 1.68 -13.20 -1.09
C ILE A 10 1.99 -12.44 -2.38
N ASP A 11 1.32 -12.81 -3.46
CA ASP A 11 1.41 -12.07 -4.72
C ASP A 11 0.72 -10.71 -4.53
N GLY A 12 1.54 -9.71 -4.18
CA GLY A 12 1.08 -8.36 -3.91
C GLY A 12 1.01 -7.52 -5.16
N ARG A 13 0.12 -7.84 -6.08
CA ARG A 13 -0.29 -6.83 -7.03
C ARG A 13 -1.16 -5.83 -6.28
N PHE A 14 -0.61 -4.64 -6.08
CA PHE A 14 -1.42 -3.54 -5.59
C PHE A 14 -2.38 -3.13 -6.70
N TRP A 15 -3.59 -3.61 -6.61
CA TRP A 15 -4.64 -3.45 -7.59
C TRP A 15 -4.96 -1.97 -7.89
N HIS A 16 -4.57 -1.03 -7.03
CA HIS A 16 -4.77 0.39 -7.30
C HIS A 16 -3.94 0.92 -8.47
N ASP A 17 -2.84 0.27 -8.84
CA ASP A 17 -2.10 0.64 -10.04
C ASP A 17 -2.90 0.35 -11.31
N GLU A 18 -3.85 -0.58 -11.24
CA GLU A 18 -4.72 -0.96 -12.34
C GLU A 18 -6.05 -0.20 -12.34
N GLN A 19 -6.40 0.46 -11.24
CA GLN A 19 -7.69 1.16 -11.11
C GLN A 19 -7.84 2.34 -12.06
N ILE A 20 -6.77 3.10 -12.28
CA ILE A 20 -6.82 4.31 -13.11
C ILE A 20 -7.13 3.96 -14.56
N PRO A 21 -6.44 3.01 -15.22
CA PRO A 21 -6.82 2.57 -16.56
C PRO A 21 -8.27 2.09 -16.66
N TYR A 22 -8.76 1.32 -15.71
CA TYR A 22 -10.14 0.86 -15.69
C TYR A 22 -11.14 2.01 -15.56
N ALA A 23 -10.87 2.97 -14.67
CA ALA A 23 -11.73 4.13 -14.50
C ALA A 23 -11.79 4.97 -15.76
N LEU A 24 -10.66 5.21 -16.43
CA LEU A 24 -10.60 5.94 -17.69
C LEU A 24 -11.36 5.22 -18.80
N GLU A 25 -11.17 3.91 -18.91
CA GLU A 25 -11.88 3.09 -19.89
C GLU A 25 -13.39 3.19 -19.71
N TYR A 26 -13.86 3.09 -18.47
CA TYR A 26 -15.28 3.23 -18.14
C TYR A 26 -15.82 4.62 -18.54
N LEU A 27 -15.10 5.68 -18.17
CA LEU A 27 -15.53 7.06 -18.45
C LEU A 27 -15.53 7.33 -19.96
N PHE A 28 -14.52 6.89 -20.70
CA PHE A 28 -14.49 7.04 -22.16
C PHE A 28 -15.60 6.22 -22.82
N GLY A 29 -15.88 5.00 -22.34
CA GLY A 29 -16.98 4.17 -22.83
C GLY A 29 -18.35 4.82 -22.60
N ALA A 30 -18.51 5.61 -21.54
CA ALA A 30 -19.70 6.39 -21.26
C ALA A 30 -19.78 7.71 -22.06
N GLY A 31 -18.81 7.99 -22.91
CA GLY A 31 -18.76 9.21 -23.73
C GLY A 31 -18.24 10.44 -22.99
N LEU A 32 -17.67 10.26 -21.79
CA LEU A 32 -17.14 11.34 -20.98
C LEU A 32 -15.67 11.62 -21.33
N ARG A 33 -15.23 12.83 -21.08
CA ARG A 33 -13.83 13.25 -21.27
C ARG A 33 -13.33 13.87 -19.98
N PRO A 34 -12.79 13.06 -19.04
CA PRO A 34 -12.37 13.56 -17.75
C PRO A 34 -11.11 14.42 -17.86
N GLN A 35 -11.00 15.41 -16.98
CA GLN A 35 -9.73 16.04 -16.66
C GLN A 35 -8.99 15.18 -15.66
N ILE A 36 -7.69 15.05 -15.87
CA ILE A 36 -6.81 14.27 -15.01
C ILE A 36 -5.84 15.22 -14.33
N ARG A 37 -5.79 15.18 -13.01
CA ARG A 37 -4.83 15.97 -12.23
C ARG A 37 -4.01 15.04 -11.37
N TYR A 38 -2.73 15.32 -11.28
CA TYR A 38 -1.79 14.58 -10.46
C TYR A 38 -1.30 15.46 -9.33
N ARG A 39 -1.16 14.90 -8.15
CA ARG A 39 -0.60 15.57 -7.01
C ARG A 39 0.20 14.58 -6.18
N ASP A 40 1.39 14.97 -5.74
CA ASP A 40 2.15 14.18 -4.79
C ASP A 40 1.49 14.26 -3.42
N GLY A 41 1.41 13.13 -2.76
CA GLY A 41 0.85 13.01 -1.44
C GLY A 41 1.55 11.95 -0.62
N HIS A 42 1.19 11.90 0.65
CA HIS A 42 1.69 10.90 1.58
C HIS A 42 0.53 10.12 2.15
N TRP A 43 0.74 8.83 2.28
CA TRP A 43 -0.20 7.93 2.92
C TRP A 43 0.49 7.25 4.10
N GLY A 44 -0.23 7.14 5.20
CA GLY A 44 0.29 6.51 6.39
C GLY A 44 0.50 7.51 7.52
N GLU A 45 1.02 7.02 8.61
CA GLU A 45 1.21 7.79 9.82
C GLU A 45 2.69 8.11 10.06
N PRO A 46 2.97 9.15 10.86
CA PRO A 46 4.34 9.47 11.26
C PRO A 46 4.99 8.31 12.03
N ALA A 47 6.28 8.43 12.28
CA ALA A 47 7.09 7.40 12.92
C ALA A 47 6.45 6.85 14.20
N ARG A 48 6.44 5.53 14.31
CA ARG A 48 5.90 4.76 15.44
C ARG A 48 6.89 3.68 15.85
N PRO A 49 6.73 3.06 17.04
CA PRO A 49 7.51 1.88 17.38
C PRO A 49 7.39 0.81 16.30
N TRP A 50 8.52 0.26 15.89
CA TRP A 50 8.54 -0.70 14.78
C TRP A 50 7.65 -1.92 15.03
N SER A 51 7.55 -2.35 16.28
CA SER A 51 6.71 -3.49 16.64
C SER A 51 5.23 -3.25 16.36
N ARG A 52 4.74 -2.03 16.56
CA ARG A 52 3.36 -1.65 16.24
C ARG A 52 3.11 -1.67 14.74
N VAL A 53 4.06 -1.14 13.98
CA VAL A 53 3.96 -1.15 12.51
C VAL A 53 3.98 -2.59 11.98
N ALA A 54 4.86 -3.43 12.55
CA ALA A 54 4.92 -4.84 12.20
C ALA A 54 3.61 -5.58 12.51
N ASP A 55 3.05 -5.37 13.69
CA ASP A 55 1.80 -6.02 14.10
C ASP A 55 0.63 -5.60 13.23
N PHE A 56 0.54 -4.32 12.89
CA PHE A 56 -0.48 -3.81 11.97
C PHE A 56 -0.35 -4.45 10.59
N CYS A 57 0.87 -4.50 10.05
CA CYS A 57 1.14 -5.10 8.76
C CYS A 57 0.80 -6.59 8.74
N LEU A 58 1.20 -7.33 9.79
CA LEU A 58 0.89 -8.76 9.92
C LEU A 58 -0.62 -9.00 9.96
N GLY A 59 -1.36 -8.17 10.68
CA GLY A 59 -2.82 -8.26 10.69
C GLY A 59 -3.43 -8.11 9.31
N ARG A 60 -2.90 -7.21 8.48
CA ARG A 60 -3.35 -7.03 7.11
C ARG A 60 -2.98 -8.22 6.21
N LEU A 61 -1.78 -8.76 6.36
CA LEU A 61 -1.35 -9.94 5.61
C LEU A 61 -2.25 -11.15 5.89
N GLU A 62 -2.64 -11.33 7.15
CA GLU A 62 -3.52 -12.42 7.56
C GLU A 62 -4.92 -12.34 6.97
N LEU A 63 -5.36 -11.17 6.51
CA LEU A 63 -6.62 -11.02 5.78
C LEU A 63 -6.58 -11.67 4.40
N HIS A 64 -5.39 -11.84 3.83
CA HIS A 64 -5.23 -12.46 2.51
C HIS A 64 -5.09 -13.97 2.59
N GLN A 65 -4.29 -14.46 3.54
CA GLN A 65 -4.04 -15.88 3.74
C GLN A 65 -3.42 -16.13 5.11
N PRO A 66 -3.49 -17.38 5.62
CA PRO A 66 -2.77 -17.75 6.83
C PRO A 66 -1.27 -17.57 6.66
N ILE A 67 -0.62 -17.09 7.69
CA ILE A 67 0.83 -16.84 7.71
C ILE A 67 1.48 -17.80 8.70
N THR A 68 2.57 -18.43 8.29
CA THR A 68 3.34 -19.31 9.17
C THR A 68 4.10 -18.50 10.22
N ASP A 69 4.48 -19.14 11.31
CA ASP A 69 5.30 -18.50 12.35
C ASP A 69 6.65 -18.03 11.80
N GLU A 70 7.23 -18.79 10.87
CA GLU A 70 8.48 -18.42 10.19
C GLU A 70 8.32 -17.14 9.37
N GLN A 71 7.24 -17.05 8.62
CA GLN A 71 6.92 -15.86 7.82
C GLN A 71 6.68 -14.65 8.73
N ARG A 72 5.94 -14.84 9.82
CA ARG A 72 5.68 -13.81 10.81
C ARG A 72 6.97 -13.25 11.40
N GLU A 73 7.85 -14.14 11.80
CA GLU A 73 9.15 -13.75 12.37
C GLU A 73 10.03 -13.04 11.35
N ALA A 74 10.04 -13.50 10.10
CA ALA A 74 10.79 -12.87 9.02
C ALA A 74 10.30 -11.44 8.74
N VAL A 75 8.99 -11.21 8.76
CA VAL A 75 8.41 -9.87 8.61
C VAL A 75 8.82 -8.98 9.77
N ARG A 76 8.72 -9.47 11.01
CA ARG A 76 9.12 -8.70 12.19
C ARG A 76 10.60 -8.31 12.15
N LYS A 77 11.47 -9.23 11.79
CA LYS A 77 12.91 -8.95 11.66
C LYS A 77 13.21 -7.91 10.61
N ASP A 78 12.50 -7.94 9.49
CA ASP A 78 12.68 -6.95 8.43
C ASP A 78 12.29 -5.54 8.91
N PHE A 79 11.18 -5.41 9.62
CA PHE A 79 10.76 -4.12 10.18
C PHE A 79 11.74 -3.63 11.26
N GLU A 80 12.19 -4.51 12.12
CA GLU A 80 13.18 -4.16 13.15
C GLU A 80 14.48 -3.65 12.51
N ALA A 81 14.94 -4.29 11.44
CA ALA A 81 16.15 -3.90 10.74
C ALA A 81 16.03 -2.52 10.08
N GLN A 82 14.84 -2.11 9.68
CA GLN A 82 14.58 -0.79 9.07
C GLN A 82 14.40 0.31 10.11
N ALA A 83 14.14 -0.04 11.37
CA ALA A 83 13.87 0.92 12.42
C ALA A 83 15.13 1.74 12.77
N VAL A 84 14.92 3.02 13.09
CA VAL A 84 15.94 3.93 13.62
C VAL A 84 15.52 4.31 15.03
N ASP A 85 16.35 4.02 16.01
CA ASP A 85 16.05 4.22 17.43
C ASP A 85 14.71 3.58 17.87
N GLY A 86 14.45 2.38 17.36
CA GLY A 86 13.23 1.64 17.64
C GLY A 86 11.98 2.16 16.96
N MET A 87 12.10 3.21 16.14
CA MET A 87 10.99 3.84 15.45
C MET A 87 11.05 3.58 13.95
N LEU A 88 9.90 3.41 13.34
CA LEU A 88 9.77 3.21 11.91
C LEU A 88 8.77 4.18 11.32
N ASP A 89 9.20 4.91 10.30
CA ASP A 89 8.30 5.76 9.52
C ASP A 89 7.69 4.94 8.39
N ALA A 90 6.39 4.69 8.52
CA ALA A 90 5.63 3.88 7.56
C ALA A 90 4.92 4.73 6.50
N ARG A 91 5.20 6.04 6.44
CA ARG A 91 4.60 6.89 5.41
C ARG A 91 5.15 6.53 4.05
N GLU A 92 4.24 6.43 3.10
CA GLU A 92 4.57 6.19 1.70
C GLU A 92 4.25 7.43 0.89
N THR A 93 5.15 7.78 -0.01
CA THR A 93 4.89 8.82 -1.01
C THR A 93 4.12 8.20 -2.15
N LEU A 94 3.02 8.84 -2.53
CA LEU A 94 2.23 8.39 -3.67
C LEU A 94 1.80 9.55 -4.53
N THR A 95 1.44 9.21 -5.75
CA THR A 95 0.81 10.16 -6.66
C THR A 95 -0.70 10.00 -6.55
N LEU A 96 -1.38 11.06 -6.12
CA LEU A 96 -2.83 11.13 -6.08
C LEU A 96 -3.34 11.55 -7.45
N VAL A 97 -4.34 10.85 -7.94
CA VAL A 97 -4.96 11.14 -9.22
C VAL A 97 -6.40 11.55 -8.99
N THR A 98 -6.74 12.72 -9.48
CA THR A 98 -8.12 13.22 -9.45
C THR A 98 -8.68 13.22 -10.87
N LEU A 99 -9.81 12.55 -11.04
CA LEU A 99 -10.56 12.55 -12.28
C LEU A 99 -11.81 13.42 -12.09
N SER A 100 -12.00 14.40 -12.96
CA SER A 100 -13.20 15.23 -12.92
C SER A 100 -13.82 15.34 -14.31
N TRP A 101 -15.14 15.32 -14.36
CA TRP A 101 -15.87 15.37 -15.63
C TRP A 101 -17.19 16.11 -15.45
N ASN A 102 -17.71 16.59 -16.59
CA ASN A 102 -19.03 17.20 -16.67
C ASN A 102 -19.97 16.29 -17.48
N TYR A 103 -21.20 16.24 -17.04
CA TYR A 103 -22.25 15.55 -17.77
C TYR A 103 -22.74 16.40 -18.95
#